data_8f494185835b066416f622c1da8f9e48
#
_entry.id   8f494185835b066416f622c1da8f9e48
#
_cell.length_a   1.000
_cell.length_b   1.000
_cell.length_c   1.000
_cell.angle_alpha   90.00
_cell.angle_beta   90.00
_cell.angle_gamma   90.00
#
_symmetry.space_group_name_H-M   'P 1'
#
loop_
_entity.id
_entity.type
_entity.pdbx_description
1 polymer ?
#
loop_
_entity_poly.entity_id
_entity_poly.type
_entity_poly.pdbx_seq_one_letter_code
_entity_poly.pdbx_strand_id
1 'polypeptide(L)'
;MPRSLHLSEFERDFAALGAKPTHIRRLWRAWLGLASWQSQGHASYPKSLQEKLPEIQSELESLARFNVKESQQAESSKLLVMLPDGACVEAVLLPRQALCISTQVGCAVGCAFCMTGKGGLERQLSSAEIAAQYVAATRIKPDIKKVVLMGMGEPSHNLAAVKEAVAFMGDVASLAHKQIVVSTVGDERLFDALPTWSVKPALALSLHTTDFEKRKKLLKNAPELTPEYLLQRTLDYAEQTKYPAQIEWTLLAGINDTFEEVERLAELVAGRYAMVNFIAVNPTEGSDFKRPDQEHIEDLITVLRR
;
A
#
# COMPACT_ATOMS: atom_id res chain seq x y z
N MET A 1 16.82 21.95 0.82
CA MET A 1 15.81 20.91 1.05
C MET A 1 16.03 19.83 0.01
N PRO A 2 16.01 18.55 0.35
CA PRO A 2 16.06 17.52 -0.66
C PRO A 2 14.87 17.71 -1.62
N ARG A 3 15.08 17.48 -2.90
CA ARG A 3 14.10 17.63 -3.97
C ARG A 3 12.93 16.66 -3.69
N SER A 4 11.71 17.14 -3.83
CA SER A 4 10.55 16.23 -3.84
C SER A 4 10.64 15.37 -5.10
N LEU A 5 10.77 14.04 -4.94
CA LEU A 5 11.10 13.14 -6.04
C LEU A 5 9.83 12.42 -6.53
N HIS A 6 8.88 13.17 -7.11
CA HIS A 6 7.70 12.58 -7.74
C HIS A 6 8.02 12.02 -9.14
N LEU A 7 7.37 10.90 -9.53
CA LEU A 7 7.54 10.29 -10.85
C LEU A 7 7.24 11.29 -11.98
N SER A 8 6.20 12.11 -11.81
CA SER A 8 5.85 13.18 -12.74
C SER A 8 6.92 14.27 -12.88
N GLU A 9 7.73 14.50 -11.85
CA GLU A 9 8.86 15.44 -11.91
C GLU A 9 10.01 14.84 -12.71
N PHE A 10 10.33 13.57 -12.49
CA PHE A 10 11.29 12.85 -13.32
C PHE A 10 10.89 12.87 -14.80
N GLU A 11 9.61 12.64 -15.11
CA GLU A 11 9.10 12.65 -16.48
C GLU A 11 9.26 14.03 -17.14
N ARG A 12 9.04 15.11 -16.40
CA ARG A 12 9.29 16.49 -16.88
C ARG A 12 10.78 16.73 -17.16
N ASP A 13 11.66 16.26 -16.28
CA ASP A 13 13.10 16.38 -16.49
C ASP A 13 13.59 15.57 -17.69
N PHE A 14 13.08 14.34 -17.85
CA PHE A 14 13.37 13.55 -19.04
C PHE A 14 12.88 14.23 -20.32
N ALA A 15 11.68 14.80 -20.28
CA ALA A 15 11.13 15.57 -21.40
C ALA A 15 11.97 16.81 -21.71
N ALA A 16 12.46 17.53 -20.70
CA ALA A 16 13.39 18.67 -20.87
C ALA A 16 14.72 18.25 -21.53
N LEU A 17 15.15 17.00 -21.35
CA LEU A 17 16.27 16.39 -22.04
C LEU A 17 15.89 15.82 -23.44
N GLY A 18 14.70 16.15 -23.94
CA GLY A 18 14.21 15.74 -25.27
C GLY A 18 13.62 14.33 -25.31
N ALA A 19 13.36 13.70 -24.17
CA ALA A 19 12.71 12.39 -24.14
C ALA A 19 11.28 12.45 -24.68
N LYS A 20 10.94 11.53 -25.58
CA LYS A 20 9.56 11.27 -26.01
C LYS A 20 8.88 10.32 -25.02
N PRO A 21 7.53 10.21 -25.00
CA PRO A 21 6.81 9.28 -24.14
C PRO A 21 7.33 7.83 -24.21
N THR A 22 7.72 7.37 -25.40
CA THR A 22 8.32 6.03 -25.60
C THR A 22 9.69 5.89 -24.91
N HIS A 23 10.48 6.96 -24.87
CA HIS A 23 11.76 6.98 -24.14
C HIS A 23 11.53 6.94 -22.63
N ILE A 24 10.58 7.72 -22.11
CA ILE A 24 10.22 7.76 -20.69
C ILE A 24 9.75 6.37 -20.24
N ARG A 25 8.84 5.76 -20.98
CA ARG A 25 8.38 4.40 -20.69
C ARG A 25 9.54 3.38 -20.68
N ARG A 26 10.50 3.52 -21.58
CA ARG A 26 11.68 2.67 -21.60
C ARG A 26 12.60 2.88 -20.41
N LEU A 27 12.79 4.12 -19.96
CA LEU A 27 13.56 4.45 -18.74
C LEU A 27 12.94 3.78 -17.51
N TRP A 28 11.62 3.90 -17.36
CA TRP A 28 10.91 3.25 -16.27
C TRP A 28 11.02 1.72 -16.33
N ARG A 29 10.95 1.13 -17.52
CA ARG A 29 11.16 -0.31 -17.68
C ARG A 29 12.61 -0.72 -17.43
N ALA A 30 13.58 0.14 -17.74
CA ALA A 30 14.99 -0.10 -17.40
C ALA A 30 15.20 -0.05 -15.87
N TRP A 31 14.56 0.88 -15.19
CA TRP A 31 14.59 0.94 -13.73
C TRP A 31 14.00 -0.33 -13.08
N LEU A 32 12.92 -0.88 -13.64
CA LEU A 32 12.33 -2.17 -13.25
C LEU A 32 13.21 -3.39 -13.62
N GLY A 33 14.29 -3.23 -14.35
CA GLY A 33 15.09 -4.34 -14.87
C GLY A 33 14.43 -5.10 -16.06
N LEU A 34 13.37 -4.53 -16.64
CA LEU A 34 12.62 -5.11 -17.77
C LEU A 34 13.12 -4.64 -19.14
N ALA A 35 14.11 -3.75 -19.17
CA ALA A 35 14.76 -3.24 -20.36
C ALA A 35 16.21 -2.83 -20.05
N SER A 36 17.05 -2.72 -21.09
CA SER A 36 18.39 -2.14 -20.93
C SER A 36 18.29 -0.62 -20.78
N TRP A 37 19.12 -0.04 -19.92
CA TRP A 37 19.32 1.41 -19.82
C TRP A 37 19.87 1.99 -21.12
N GLN A 38 20.73 1.26 -21.82
CA GLN A 38 21.25 1.67 -23.13
C GLN A 38 20.22 1.43 -24.21
N SER A 39 20.09 2.39 -25.12
CA SER A 39 19.23 2.27 -26.29
C SER A 39 20.08 2.22 -27.57
N GLN A 40 19.74 1.33 -28.51
CA GLN A 40 20.44 1.18 -29.76
C GLN A 40 19.47 1.33 -30.96
N GLY A 41 20.00 1.77 -32.12
CA GLY A 41 19.24 1.87 -33.36
C GLY A 41 18.22 3.03 -33.37
N HIS A 42 17.12 2.83 -34.10
CA HIS A 42 16.08 3.86 -34.30
C HIS A 42 15.34 4.29 -33.04
N ALA A 43 15.49 3.56 -31.92
CA ALA A 43 14.93 3.88 -30.62
C ALA A 43 15.95 4.51 -29.66
N SER A 44 17.02 5.13 -30.21
CA SER A 44 18.05 5.75 -29.37
C SER A 44 17.50 6.98 -28.65
N TYR A 45 17.96 7.16 -27.41
CA TYR A 45 17.65 8.36 -26.65
C TYR A 45 18.28 9.60 -27.28
N PRO A 46 17.69 10.81 -27.08
CA PRO A 46 18.38 12.05 -27.40
C PRO A 46 19.77 12.13 -26.74
N LYS A 47 20.73 12.78 -27.42
CA LYS A 47 22.12 12.85 -26.93
C LYS A 47 22.22 13.42 -25.51
N SER A 48 21.48 14.50 -25.21
CA SER A 48 21.39 15.11 -23.88
C SER A 48 20.93 14.13 -22.80
N LEU A 49 19.97 13.25 -23.13
CA LEU A 49 19.50 12.22 -22.22
C LEU A 49 20.53 11.10 -22.05
N GLN A 50 21.21 10.69 -23.14
CA GLN A 50 22.27 9.68 -23.06
C GLN A 50 23.42 10.12 -22.14
N GLU A 51 23.83 11.37 -22.23
CA GLU A 51 24.88 11.95 -21.37
C GLU A 51 24.51 11.94 -19.90
N LYS A 52 23.20 12.06 -19.57
CA LYS A 52 22.67 12.09 -18.21
C LYS A 52 22.24 10.73 -17.65
N LEU A 53 22.22 9.67 -18.47
CA LEU A 53 21.77 8.34 -18.04
C LEU A 53 22.47 7.80 -16.79
N PRO A 54 23.81 7.92 -16.62
CA PRO A 54 24.46 7.41 -15.42
C PRO A 54 24.01 8.11 -14.14
N GLU A 55 23.75 9.44 -14.22
CA GLU A 55 23.24 10.24 -13.09
C GLU A 55 21.82 9.83 -12.77
N ILE A 56 20.93 9.75 -13.78
CA ILE A 56 19.53 9.33 -13.64
C ILE A 56 19.44 7.93 -13.03
N GLN A 57 20.23 6.99 -13.53
CA GLN A 57 20.26 5.63 -13.00
C GLN A 57 20.68 5.62 -11.52
N SER A 58 21.77 6.33 -11.19
CA SER A 58 22.25 6.43 -9.81
C SER A 58 21.22 7.05 -8.87
N GLU A 59 20.53 8.10 -9.30
CA GLU A 59 19.49 8.77 -8.54
C GLU A 59 18.32 7.82 -8.27
N LEU A 60 17.76 7.19 -9.30
CA LEU A 60 16.67 6.25 -9.19
C LEU A 60 17.01 5.01 -8.34
N GLU A 61 18.22 4.50 -8.44
CA GLU A 61 18.69 3.36 -7.63
C GLU A 61 18.95 3.73 -6.17
N SER A 62 19.11 5.01 -5.86
CA SER A 62 19.29 5.50 -4.49
C SER A 62 17.99 5.69 -3.72
N LEU A 63 16.82 5.72 -4.40
CA LEU A 63 15.51 6.03 -3.79
C LEU A 63 15.06 5.03 -2.71
N ALA A 64 15.49 3.77 -2.82
CA ALA A 64 15.21 2.75 -1.81
C ALA A 64 16.37 1.75 -1.76
N ARG A 65 16.97 1.62 -0.59
CA ARG A 65 18.00 0.61 -0.31
C ARG A 65 17.49 -0.32 0.78
N PHE A 66 17.54 -1.63 0.54
CA PHE A 66 17.06 -2.61 1.50
C PHE A 66 18.16 -3.15 2.40
N ASN A 67 17.83 -3.22 3.70
CA ASN A 67 18.43 -4.16 4.62
C ASN A 67 17.41 -5.28 4.88
N VAL A 68 17.73 -6.49 4.46
CA VAL A 68 16.87 -7.66 4.66
C VAL A 68 17.01 -8.13 6.11
N LYS A 69 15.92 -8.14 6.86
CA LYS A 69 15.83 -8.86 8.13
C LYS A 69 14.89 -10.04 7.93
N GLU A 70 15.45 -11.25 7.93
CA GLU A 70 14.63 -12.46 7.90
C GLU A 70 13.83 -12.57 9.21
N SER A 71 12.52 -12.79 9.07
CA SER A 71 11.68 -13.14 10.21
C SER A 71 11.77 -14.65 10.44
N GLN A 72 12.19 -15.05 11.63
CA GLN A 72 12.29 -16.47 11.99
C GLN A 72 10.94 -17.18 12.19
N GLN A 73 9.82 -16.50 12.12
CA GLN A 73 8.51 -17.03 12.51
C GLN A 73 7.46 -17.12 11.42
N ALA A 74 7.72 -16.69 10.19
CA ALA A 74 6.72 -16.73 9.11
C ALA A 74 7.40 -16.84 7.75
N GLU A 75 6.65 -17.35 6.75
CA GLU A 75 7.03 -17.30 5.33
C GLU A 75 7.13 -15.85 4.77
N SER A 76 7.29 -14.85 5.63
CA SER A 76 7.39 -13.44 5.30
C SER A 76 8.74 -12.88 5.70
N SER A 77 9.31 -12.02 4.87
CA SER A 77 10.59 -11.34 5.15
C SER A 77 10.36 -9.84 5.27
N LYS A 78 10.75 -9.28 6.41
CA LYS A 78 10.71 -7.84 6.65
C LYS A 78 11.91 -7.17 5.99
N LEU A 79 11.64 -6.15 5.21
CA LEU A 79 12.64 -5.33 4.53
C LEU A 79 12.67 -3.95 5.18
N LEU A 80 13.80 -3.55 5.72
CA LEU A 80 14.03 -2.18 6.13
C LEU A 80 14.47 -1.39 4.90
N VAL A 81 13.73 -0.35 4.57
CA VAL A 81 13.91 0.50 3.40
C VAL A 81 14.53 1.80 3.84
N MET A 82 15.80 1.99 3.53
CA MET A 82 16.51 3.25 3.76
C MET A 82 16.24 4.22 2.61
N LEU A 83 15.76 5.40 2.94
CA LEU A 83 15.42 6.48 2.01
C LEU A 83 16.62 7.44 1.85
N PRO A 84 16.64 8.30 0.79
CA PRO A 84 17.77 9.18 0.51
C PRO A 84 18.12 10.18 1.61
N ASP A 85 17.15 10.59 2.41
CA ASP A 85 17.30 11.51 3.55
C ASP A 85 17.70 10.82 4.86
N GLY A 86 17.90 9.49 4.82
CA GLY A 86 18.21 8.68 5.99
C GLY A 86 17.00 8.18 6.78
N ALA A 87 15.79 8.60 6.45
CA ALA A 87 14.59 8.03 7.03
C ALA A 87 14.45 6.54 6.66
N CYS A 88 13.73 5.79 7.48
CA CYS A 88 13.53 4.36 7.28
C CYS A 88 12.05 4.01 7.30
N VAL A 89 11.60 3.23 6.32
CA VAL A 89 10.27 2.64 6.31
C VAL A 89 10.36 1.12 6.17
N GLU A 90 9.25 0.46 6.35
CA GLU A 90 9.17 -1.00 6.28
C GLU A 90 8.42 -1.43 5.01
N ALA A 91 8.96 -2.45 4.35
CA ALA A 91 8.23 -3.25 3.39
C ALA A 91 8.27 -4.72 3.84
N VAL A 92 7.32 -5.52 3.37
CA VAL A 92 7.27 -6.94 3.76
C VAL A 92 7.02 -7.80 2.51
N LEU A 93 7.94 -8.72 2.25
CA LEU A 93 7.69 -9.82 1.32
C LEU A 93 6.72 -10.80 1.99
N LEU A 94 5.55 -10.94 1.42
CA LEU A 94 4.48 -11.79 1.91
C LEU A 94 4.45 -13.11 1.14
N PRO A 95 3.79 -14.15 1.70
CA PRO A 95 3.46 -15.36 0.98
C PRO A 95 2.71 -15.09 -0.34
N ARG A 96 2.66 -16.08 -1.22
CA ARG A 96 1.91 -16.02 -2.49
C ARG A 96 2.35 -14.87 -3.41
N GLN A 97 3.66 -14.57 -3.44
CA GLN A 97 4.25 -13.57 -4.34
C GLN A 97 3.70 -12.16 -4.14
N ALA A 98 3.42 -11.78 -2.88
CA ALA A 98 2.92 -10.46 -2.54
C ALA A 98 3.98 -9.60 -1.82
N LEU A 99 3.86 -8.29 -1.98
CA LEU A 99 4.70 -7.29 -1.33
C LEU A 99 3.81 -6.26 -0.64
N CYS A 100 4.08 -6.00 0.62
CA CYS A 100 3.49 -4.88 1.36
C CYS A 100 4.48 -3.71 1.33
N ILE A 101 3.99 -2.51 0.99
CA ILE A 101 4.80 -1.28 0.91
C ILE A 101 4.19 -0.14 1.71
N SER A 102 5.05 0.81 2.06
CA SER A 102 4.71 2.00 2.86
C SER A 102 4.43 3.22 1.98
N THR A 103 3.62 4.15 2.49
CA THR A 103 3.25 5.42 1.82
C THR A 103 3.68 6.65 2.61
N GLN A 104 4.13 6.50 3.84
CA GLN A 104 4.56 7.57 4.73
C GLN A 104 5.72 7.10 5.62
N VAL A 105 6.51 8.03 6.14
CA VAL A 105 7.36 7.83 7.31
C VAL A 105 6.50 8.16 8.53
N GLY A 106 6.17 7.13 9.33
CA GLY A 106 5.16 7.26 10.39
C GLY A 106 3.72 7.23 9.85
N CYS A 107 2.74 7.59 10.68
CA CYS A 107 1.32 7.64 10.32
C CYS A 107 0.54 8.57 11.25
N ALA A 108 -0.27 9.47 10.69
CA ALA A 108 -1.08 10.41 11.46
C ALA A 108 -2.36 9.80 12.05
N VAL A 109 -2.81 8.64 11.58
CA VAL A 109 -4.07 8.02 12.06
C VAL A 109 -4.00 7.64 13.53
N GLY A 110 -2.83 7.19 13.99
CA GLY A 110 -2.62 6.89 15.40
C GLY A 110 -3.48 5.73 15.91
N CYS A 111 -3.65 4.67 15.09
CA CYS A 111 -4.37 3.46 15.51
C CYS A 111 -3.77 2.91 16.80
N ALA A 112 -4.62 2.64 17.81
CA ALA A 112 -4.18 2.29 19.15
C ALA A 112 -3.32 1.01 19.21
N PHE A 113 -3.55 0.09 18.27
CA PHE A 113 -2.85 -1.21 18.16
C PHE A 113 -1.66 -1.21 17.18
N CYS A 114 -1.37 -0.06 16.51
CA CYS A 114 -0.37 0.03 15.46
C CYS A 114 0.89 0.76 15.95
N MET A 115 2.05 0.11 15.81
CA MET A 115 3.33 0.71 16.22
C MET A 115 3.71 1.93 15.38
N THR A 116 3.39 1.92 14.08
CA THR A 116 3.64 3.05 13.17
C THR A 116 2.96 4.34 13.63
N GLY A 117 1.75 4.22 14.20
CA GLY A 117 0.98 5.37 14.69
C GLY A 117 1.50 5.99 15.98
N LYS A 118 2.32 5.27 16.77
CA LYS A 118 2.84 5.77 18.06
C LYS A 118 3.77 6.98 17.90
N GLY A 119 4.57 7.00 16.82
CA GLY A 119 5.49 8.11 16.53
C GLY A 119 4.85 9.29 15.79
N GLY A 120 3.58 9.17 15.38
CA GLY A 120 2.93 10.14 14.53
C GLY A 120 3.44 10.12 13.08
N LEU A 121 3.10 11.15 12.32
CA LEU A 121 3.54 11.34 10.94
C LEU A 121 4.80 12.21 10.93
N GLU A 122 5.87 11.71 10.35
CA GLU A 122 7.09 12.50 10.11
C GLU A 122 7.01 13.20 8.75
N ARG A 123 6.78 12.44 7.65
CA ARG A 123 6.56 12.99 6.31
C ARG A 123 5.84 12.01 5.37
N GLN A 124 5.35 12.57 4.28
CA GLN A 124 4.86 11.79 3.15
C GLN A 124 6.03 11.16 2.38
N LEU A 125 5.83 9.98 1.80
CA LEU A 125 6.72 9.49 0.75
C LEU A 125 6.33 10.12 -0.59
N SER A 126 7.32 10.40 -1.42
CA SER A 126 7.08 10.76 -2.81
C SER A 126 6.60 9.55 -3.62
N SER A 127 5.99 9.77 -4.77
CA SER A 127 5.56 8.67 -5.63
C SER A 127 6.72 7.80 -6.11
N ALA A 128 7.89 8.39 -6.32
CA ALA A 128 9.10 7.65 -6.70
C ALA A 128 9.63 6.80 -5.53
N GLU A 129 9.61 7.29 -4.28
CA GLU A 129 9.97 6.49 -3.10
C GLU A 129 9.00 5.32 -2.87
N ILE A 130 7.70 5.53 -3.12
CA ILE A 130 6.70 4.43 -3.05
C ILE A 130 6.99 3.39 -4.13
N ALA A 131 7.19 3.80 -5.39
CA ALA A 131 7.50 2.91 -6.50
C ALA A 131 8.85 2.19 -6.32
N ALA A 132 9.86 2.88 -5.77
CA ALA A 132 11.18 2.33 -5.54
C ALA A 132 11.18 1.12 -4.60
N GLN A 133 10.26 1.05 -3.64
CA GLN A 133 10.10 -0.13 -2.77
C GLN A 133 9.74 -1.37 -3.62
N TYR A 134 8.83 -1.22 -4.58
CA TYR A 134 8.47 -2.31 -5.48
C TYR A 134 9.65 -2.67 -6.40
N VAL A 135 10.29 -1.68 -7.04
CA VAL A 135 11.44 -1.90 -7.93
C VAL A 135 12.58 -2.62 -7.22
N ALA A 136 12.94 -2.16 -6.03
CA ALA A 136 14.01 -2.78 -5.26
C ALA A 136 13.64 -4.20 -4.77
N ALA A 137 12.36 -4.43 -4.40
CA ALA A 137 11.88 -5.76 -4.00
C ALA A 137 11.89 -6.77 -5.16
N THR A 138 11.59 -6.34 -6.40
CA THR A 138 11.64 -7.22 -7.58
C THR A 138 13.06 -7.70 -7.90
N ARG A 139 14.09 -6.98 -7.46
CA ARG A 139 15.50 -7.42 -7.58
C ARG A 139 15.84 -8.56 -6.62
N ILE A 140 15.14 -8.63 -5.47
CA ILE A 140 15.30 -9.71 -4.48
C ILE A 140 14.38 -10.88 -4.83
N LYS A 141 13.14 -10.60 -5.19
CA LYS A 141 12.10 -11.57 -5.55
C LYS A 141 11.43 -11.16 -6.86
N PRO A 142 11.91 -11.66 -8.01
CA PRO A 142 11.43 -11.21 -9.34
C PRO A 142 10.00 -11.60 -9.66
N ASP A 143 9.40 -12.53 -8.91
CA ASP A 143 8.08 -13.10 -9.15
C ASP A 143 6.96 -12.43 -8.35
N ILE A 144 7.14 -11.19 -7.87
CA ILE A 144 6.11 -10.42 -7.19
C ILE A 144 4.95 -10.16 -8.15
N LYS A 145 3.74 -10.62 -7.78
CA LYS A 145 2.51 -10.50 -8.57
C LYS A 145 1.45 -9.63 -7.92
N LYS A 146 1.58 -9.34 -6.63
CA LYS A 146 0.62 -8.54 -5.86
C LYS A 146 1.37 -7.51 -5.01
N VAL A 147 0.85 -6.28 -4.99
CA VAL A 147 1.36 -5.22 -4.12
C VAL A 147 0.21 -4.69 -3.26
N VAL A 148 0.44 -4.58 -1.96
CA VAL A 148 -0.53 -4.02 -1.02
C VAL A 148 0.07 -2.80 -0.32
N LEU A 149 -0.63 -1.67 -0.35
CA LEU A 149 -0.24 -0.44 0.32
C LEU A 149 -0.81 -0.48 1.74
N MET A 150 -0.25 -1.38 2.57
CA MET A 150 -0.66 -1.68 3.95
C MET A 150 0.51 -1.61 4.93
N GLY A 151 1.63 -1.04 4.51
CA GLY A 151 2.80 -0.80 5.36
C GLY A 151 2.61 0.42 6.27
N MET A 152 3.64 1.24 6.38
CA MET A 152 3.56 2.47 7.15
C MET A 152 2.80 3.55 6.38
N GLY A 153 1.82 4.20 7.06
CA GLY A 153 1.08 5.33 6.52
C GLY A 153 -0.38 5.02 6.14
N GLU A 154 -1.13 6.10 5.93
CA GLU A 154 -2.49 6.08 5.41
C GLU A 154 -2.51 6.63 3.98
N PRO A 155 -2.83 5.80 2.96
CA PRO A 155 -2.82 6.24 1.56
C PRO A 155 -3.69 7.45 1.25
N SER A 156 -4.83 7.63 1.95
CA SER A 156 -5.71 8.78 1.74
C SER A 156 -5.05 10.13 2.13
N HIS A 157 -4.05 10.09 2.99
CA HIS A 157 -3.29 11.28 3.37
C HIS A 157 -2.18 11.64 2.36
N ASN A 158 -1.91 10.76 1.38
CA ASN A 158 -0.87 10.93 0.37
C ASN A 158 -1.38 10.63 -1.06
N LEU A 159 -2.60 11.05 -1.37
CA LEU A 159 -3.36 10.66 -2.57
C LEU A 159 -2.60 10.87 -3.88
N ALA A 160 -1.94 12.02 -4.05
CA ALA A 160 -1.24 12.34 -5.30
C ALA A 160 -0.08 11.36 -5.55
N ALA A 161 0.76 11.12 -4.55
CA ALA A 161 1.88 10.21 -4.67
C ALA A 161 1.44 8.75 -4.82
N VAL A 162 0.40 8.34 -4.08
CA VAL A 162 -0.19 7.00 -4.19
C VAL A 162 -0.76 6.77 -5.58
N LYS A 163 -1.51 7.75 -6.14
CA LYS A 163 -2.05 7.67 -7.50
C LYS A 163 -0.95 7.44 -8.56
N GLU A 164 0.12 8.24 -8.51
CA GLU A 164 1.25 8.09 -9.44
C GLU A 164 1.95 6.74 -9.29
N ALA A 165 2.18 6.28 -8.06
CA ALA A 165 2.82 5.00 -7.81
C ALA A 165 1.94 3.81 -8.26
N VAL A 166 0.61 3.88 -8.05
CA VAL A 166 -0.36 2.90 -8.54
C VAL A 166 -0.37 2.87 -10.07
N ALA A 167 -0.36 4.03 -10.72
CA ALA A 167 -0.27 4.12 -12.18
C ALA A 167 1.05 3.50 -12.69
N PHE A 168 2.19 3.79 -12.06
CA PHE A 168 3.47 3.18 -12.40
C PHE A 168 3.42 1.64 -12.31
N MET A 169 2.88 1.10 -11.21
CA MET A 169 2.78 -0.34 -11.02
C MET A 169 1.83 -1.01 -12.05
N GLY A 170 0.71 -0.38 -12.40
CA GLY A 170 -0.22 -0.89 -13.39
C GLY A 170 0.26 -0.72 -14.83
N ASP A 171 0.61 0.51 -15.23
CA ASP A 171 0.87 0.86 -16.63
C ASP A 171 2.29 0.52 -17.08
N VAL A 172 3.28 0.61 -16.18
CA VAL A 172 4.70 0.36 -16.53
C VAL A 172 5.14 -1.04 -16.13
N ALA A 173 4.90 -1.44 -14.87
CA ALA A 173 5.26 -2.77 -14.38
C ALA A 173 4.27 -3.85 -14.82
N SER A 174 3.12 -3.46 -15.40
CA SER A 174 2.11 -4.37 -15.94
C SER A 174 1.47 -5.28 -14.89
N LEU A 175 1.40 -4.82 -13.63
CA LEU A 175 0.59 -5.50 -12.62
C LEU A 175 -0.89 -5.36 -12.97
N ALA A 176 -1.64 -6.45 -12.90
CA ALA A 176 -3.08 -6.38 -13.07
C ALA A 176 -3.69 -5.48 -11.98
N HIS A 177 -4.65 -4.61 -12.32
CA HIS A 177 -5.23 -3.63 -11.42
C HIS A 177 -5.69 -4.24 -10.09
N LYS A 178 -6.37 -5.40 -10.14
CA LYS A 178 -6.81 -6.15 -8.95
C LYS A 178 -5.68 -6.69 -8.07
N GLN A 179 -4.46 -6.71 -8.58
CA GLN A 179 -3.28 -7.14 -7.83
C GLN A 179 -2.57 -5.98 -7.11
N ILE A 180 -3.02 -4.77 -7.34
CA ILE A 180 -2.61 -3.59 -6.58
C ILE A 180 -3.74 -3.32 -5.59
N VAL A 181 -3.45 -3.33 -4.30
CA VAL A 181 -4.44 -3.11 -3.23
C VAL A 181 -4.10 -1.85 -2.47
N VAL A 182 -5.02 -0.91 -2.45
CA VAL A 182 -4.92 0.29 -1.61
C VAL A 182 -5.76 0.06 -0.36
N SER A 183 -5.13 0.16 0.82
CA SER A 183 -5.82 0.05 2.10
C SER A 183 -6.05 1.43 2.69
N THR A 184 -7.17 1.63 3.37
CA THR A 184 -7.51 2.89 4.03
C THR A 184 -8.35 2.65 5.28
N VAL A 185 -8.20 3.55 6.25
CA VAL A 185 -9.16 3.63 7.38
C VAL A 185 -10.51 4.22 6.97
N GLY A 186 -10.63 4.68 5.72
CA GLY A 186 -11.83 5.30 5.17
C GLY A 186 -11.77 6.83 5.21
N ASP A 187 -11.64 7.43 4.01
CA ASP A 187 -11.63 8.87 3.82
C ASP A 187 -12.38 9.19 2.51
N GLU A 188 -13.32 10.12 2.56
CA GLU A 188 -14.15 10.48 1.39
C GLU A 188 -13.30 10.90 0.20
N ARG A 189 -12.19 11.61 0.44
CA ARG A 189 -11.27 12.04 -0.63
C ARG A 189 -10.72 10.86 -1.42
N LEU A 190 -10.41 9.74 -0.76
CA LEU A 190 -9.95 8.53 -1.45
C LEU A 190 -11.10 7.86 -2.20
N PHE A 191 -12.27 7.69 -1.57
CA PHE A 191 -13.44 7.09 -2.20
C PHE A 191 -13.88 7.84 -3.47
N ASP A 192 -13.81 9.18 -3.46
CA ASP A 192 -14.14 10.01 -4.62
C ASP A 192 -13.05 9.96 -5.71
N ALA A 193 -11.80 9.85 -5.30
CA ALA A 193 -10.67 9.84 -6.23
C ALA A 193 -10.50 8.50 -6.97
N LEU A 194 -10.62 7.37 -6.27
CA LEU A 194 -10.34 6.03 -6.83
C LEU A 194 -11.07 5.72 -8.14
N PRO A 195 -12.38 6.01 -8.29
CA PRO A 195 -13.09 5.77 -9.56
C PRO A 195 -12.56 6.57 -10.74
N THR A 196 -11.82 7.64 -10.49
CA THR A 196 -11.28 8.53 -11.53
C THR A 196 -9.88 8.12 -12.01
N TRP A 197 -9.19 7.22 -11.30
CA TRP A 197 -7.83 6.82 -11.65
C TRP A 197 -7.81 5.97 -12.92
N SER A 198 -6.73 6.06 -13.72
CA SER A 198 -6.53 5.19 -14.90
C SER A 198 -6.36 3.73 -14.50
N VAL A 199 -5.54 3.49 -13.49
CA VAL A 199 -5.38 2.18 -12.85
C VAL A 199 -6.28 2.13 -11.63
N LYS A 200 -7.26 1.23 -11.64
CA LYS A 200 -8.21 1.03 -10.54
C LYS A 200 -7.75 -0.11 -9.65
N PRO A 201 -7.10 0.17 -8.51
CA PRO A 201 -6.65 -0.89 -7.60
C PRO A 201 -7.85 -1.57 -6.91
N ALA A 202 -7.63 -2.73 -6.32
CA ALA A 202 -8.57 -3.26 -5.34
C ALA A 202 -8.53 -2.41 -4.06
N LEU A 203 -9.65 -2.30 -3.37
CA LEU A 203 -9.78 -1.49 -2.16
C LEU A 203 -9.89 -2.39 -0.93
N ALA A 204 -9.10 -2.07 0.09
CA ALA A 204 -9.18 -2.66 1.41
C ALA A 204 -9.57 -1.61 2.44
N LEU A 205 -10.63 -1.86 3.18
CA LEU A 205 -11.11 -1.02 4.27
C LEU A 205 -10.62 -1.55 5.60
N SER A 206 -9.80 -0.78 6.31
CA SER A 206 -9.41 -1.02 7.70
C SER A 206 -10.57 -0.66 8.62
N LEU A 207 -11.52 -1.59 8.79
CA LEU A 207 -12.77 -1.37 9.52
C LEU A 207 -12.58 -1.57 11.03
N HIS A 208 -12.14 -2.74 11.42
CA HIS A 208 -11.77 -3.22 12.77
C HIS A 208 -12.90 -3.31 13.80
N THR A 209 -14.06 -2.75 13.54
CA THR A 209 -15.29 -2.86 14.38
C THR A 209 -16.49 -2.31 13.63
N THR A 210 -17.69 -2.80 13.94
CA THR A 210 -18.98 -2.25 13.48
C THR A 210 -19.56 -1.25 14.47
N ASP A 211 -18.93 -1.01 15.61
CA ASP A 211 -19.31 -0.02 16.60
C ASP A 211 -18.60 1.31 16.34
N PHE A 212 -19.35 2.39 16.12
CA PHE A 212 -18.82 3.71 15.79
C PHE A 212 -17.97 4.30 16.91
N GLU A 213 -18.43 4.23 18.16
CA GLU A 213 -17.70 4.81 19.29
C GLU A 213 -16.43 4.01 19.64
N LYS A 214 -16.48 2.69 19.48
CA LYS A 214 -15.30 1.82 19.61
C LYS A 214 -14.30 2.14 18.49
N ARG A 215 -14.76 2.33 17.26
CA ARG A 215 -13.92 2.68 16.12
C ARG A 215 -13.15 3.99 16.35
N LYS A 216 -13.80 5.03 16.86
CA LYS A 216 -13.16 6.31 17.23
C LYS A 216 -12.05 6.13 18.27
N LYS A 217 -12.23 5.23 19.22
CA LYS A 217 -11.20 4.92 20.22
C LYS A 217 -10.02 4.14 19.65
N LEU A 218 -10.28 3.23 18.73
CA LEU A 218 -9.25 2.40 18.08
C LEU A 218 -8.47 3.16 17.01
N LEU A 219 -9.12 4.03 16.25
CA LEU A 219 -8.57 4.78 15.11
C LEU A 219 -8.67 6.29 15.38
N LYS A 220 -7.87 6.78 16.31
CA LYS A 220 -8.02 8.11 16.95
C LYS A 220 -8.19 9.30 16.02
N ASN A 221 -7.47 9.31 14.90
CA ASN A 221 -7.49 10.42 13.95
C ASN A 221 -8.04 9.99 12.57
N ALA A 222 -8.78 8.88 12.49
CA ALA A 222 -9.55 8.55 11.29
C ALA A 222 -10.75 9.50 11.17
N PRO A 223 -11.25 9.76 9.94
CA PRO A 223 -12.48 10.50 9.76
C PRO A 223 -13.66 9.89 10.53
N GLU A 224 -14.49 10.74 11.13
CA GLU A 224 -15.66 10.33 11.91
C GLU A 224 -16.82 9.90 10.98
N LEU A 225 -16.60 8.80 10.25
CA LEU A 225 -17.60 8.19 9.37
C LEU A 225 -18.08 6.88 9.98
N THR A 226 -19.37 6.60 9.84
CA THR A 226 -19.95 5.38 10.42
C THR A 226 -19.47 4.12 9.70
N PRO A 227 -19.38 2.97 10.38
CA PRO A 227 -19.00 1.70 9.76
C PRO A 227 -19.88 1.33 8.56
N GLU A 228 -21.17 1.58 8.64
CA GLU A 228 -22.15 1.32 7.58
C GLU A 228 -21.84 2.17 6.33
N TYR A 229 -21.57 3.46 6.52
CA TYR A 229 -21.23 4.36 5.42
C TYR A 229 -19.92 3.93 4.75
N LEU A 230 -18.89 3.61 5.54
CA LEU A 230 -17.61 3.15 5.05
C LEU A 230 -17.74 1.84 4.25
N LEU A 231 -18.50 0.89 4.77
CA LEU A 231 -18.81 -0.36 4.07
C LEU A 231 -19.55 -0.09 2.77
N GLN A 232 -20.59 0.75 2.78
CA GLN A 232 -21.34 1.07 1.58
C GLN A 232 -20.42 1.65 0.49
N ARG A 233 -19.57 2.65 0.81
CA ARG A 233 -18.64 3.27 -0.14
C ARG A 233 -17.65 2.24 -0.70
N THR A 234 -17.15 1.35 0.16
CA THR A 234 -16.21 0.30 -0.24
C THR A 234 -16.87 -0.73 -1.16
N LEU A 235 -18.08 -1.15 -0.84
CA LEU A 235 -18.86 -2.10 -1.62
C LEU A 235 -19.28 -1.51 -2.97
N ASP A 236 -19.67 -0.24 -3.02
CA ASP A 236 -19.99 0.46 -4.28
C ASP A 236 -18.79 0.50 -5.22
N TYR A 237 -17.60 0.76 -4.69
CA TYR A 237 -16.38 0.70 -5.48
C TYR A 237 -16.06 -0.72 -5.97
N ALA A 238 -16.27 -1.73 -5.13
CA ALA A 238 -16.11 -3.13 -5.50
C ALA A 238 -17.08 -3.54 -6.64
N GLU A 239 -18.32 -3.08 -6.62
CA GLU A 239 -19.30 -3.32 -7.68
C GLU A 239 -18.90 -2.64 -9.00
N GLN A 240 -18.33 -1.44 -8.95
CA GLN A 240 -17.85 -0.74 -10.13
C GLN A 240 -16.64 -1.42 -10.77
N THR A 241 -15.70 -1.89 -9.97
CA THR A 241 -14.45 -2.49 -10.45
C THR A 241 -14.55 -3.98 -10.73
N LYS A 242 -15.57 -4.65 -10.20
CA LYS A 242 -15.72 -6.12 -10.21
C LYS A 242 -14.58 -6.83 -9.45
N TYR A 243 -14.01 -6.15 -8.46
CA TYR A 243 -13.06 -6.73 -7.51
C TYR A 243 -13.72 -6.85 -6.15
N PRO A 244 -13.42 -7.90 -5.34
CA PRO A 244 -14.02 -8.00 -4.00
C PRO A 244 -13.57 -6.83 -3.12
N ALA A 245 -14.50 -6.26 -2.36
CA ALA A 245 -14.16 -5.40 -1.25
C ALA A 245 -13.38 -6.22 -0.21
N GLN A 246 -12.21 -5.73 0.21
CA GLN A 246 -11.44 -6.38 1.26
C GLN A 246 -11.71 -5.65 2.57
N ILE A 247 -12.24 -6.34 3.57
CA ILE A 247 -12.52 -5.77 4.89
C ILE A 247 -11.46 -6.30 5.84
N GLU A 248 -10.58 -5.42 6.28
CA GLU A 248 -9.49 -5.73 7.19
C GLU A 248 -9.96 -5.52 8.63
N TRP A 249 -9.81 -6.56 9.44
CA TRP A 249 -10.22 -6.54 10.84
C TRP A 249 -9.16 -7.14 11.75
N THR A 250 -8.41 -6.28 12.42
CA THR A 250 -7.46 -6.72 13.44
C THR A 250 -8.21 -7.15 14.69
N LEU A 251 -8.14 -8.43 15.02
CA LEU A 251 -8.78 -9.00 16.19
C LEU A 251 -8.00 -8.66 17.47
N LEU A 252 -8.70 -8.06 18.43
CA LEU A 252 -8.22 -7.61 19.71
C LEU A 252 -9.06 -8.28 20.81
N ALA A 253 -8.45 -9.21 21.57
CA ALA A 253 -9.14 -10.03 22.56
C ALA A 253 -9.91 -9.19 23.60
N GLY A 254 -11.19 -9.46 23.73
CA GLY A 254 -12.11 -8.77 24.67
C GLY A 254 -12.48 -7.35 24.26
N ILE A 255 -12.16 -6.93 23.02
CA ILE A 255 -12.43 -5.58 22.54
C ILE A 255 -13.36 -5.59 21.32
N ASN A 256 -12.97 -6.25 20.23
CA ASN A 256 -13.70 -6.28 18.96
C ASN A 256 -13.86 -7.68 18.37
N ASP A 257 -13.73 -8.69 19.21
CA ASP A 257 -13.79 -10.11 18.89
C ASP A 257 -15.07 -10.78 19.42
N THR A 258 -16.17 -10.02 19.54
CA THR A 258 -17.47 -10.56 19.97
C THR A 258 -18.26 -11.14 18.80
N PHE A 259 -19.11 -12.12 19.08
CA PHE A 259 -19.99 -12.72 18.08
C PHE A 259 -20.96 -11.70 17.49
N GLU A 260 -21.51 -10.81 18.33
CA GLU A 260 -22.46 -9.77 17.92
C GLU A 260 -21.85 -8.81 16.88
N GLU A 261 -20.56 -8.44 17.05
CA GLU A 261 -19.88 -7.57 16.07
C GLU A 261 -19.66 -8.29 14.73
N VAL A 262 -19.33 -9.57 14.79
CA VAL A 262 -19.09 -10.36 13.57
C VAL A 262 -20.41 -10.70 12.87
N GLU A 263 -21.49 -11.00 13.61
CA GLU A 263 -22.84 -11.17 13.06
C GLU A 263 -23.31 -9.90 12.36
N ARG A 264 -23.14 -8.73 13.01
CA ARG A 264 -23.48 -7.44 12.39
C ARG A 264 -22.65 -7.19 11.12
N LEU A 265 -21.35 -7.53 11.12
CA LEU A 265 -20.55 -7.44 9.89
C LEU A 265 -21.10 -8.35 8.81
N ALA A 266 -21.43 -9.61 9.15
CA ALA A 266 -21.99 -10.57 8.21
C ALA A 266 -23.30 -10.04 7.57
N GLU A 267 -24.19 -9.46 8.36
CA GLU A 267 -25.43 -8.82 7.88
C GLU A 267 -25.14 -7.68 6.91
N LEU A 268 -24.17 -6.81 7.25
CA LEU A 268 -23.83 -5.64 6.44
C LEU A 268 -23.18 -5.98 5.08
N VAL A 269 -22.52 -7.14 4.99
CA VAL A 269 -21.88 -7.59 3.75
C VAL A 269 -22.63 -8.71 3.04
N ALA A 270 -23.75 -9.16 3.59
CA ALA A 270 -24.56 -10.27 3.06
C ALA A 270 -24.94 -10.04 1.59
N GLY A 271 -24.69 -11.04 0.75
CA GLY A 271 -24.99 -10.98 -0.68
C GLY A 271 -24.15 -10.01 -1.50
N ARG A 272 -23.14 -9.35 -0.90
CA ARG A 272 -22.25 -8.41 -1.59
C ARG A 272 -20.91 -9.08 -1.91
N TYR A 273 -20.22 -8.55 -2.91
CA TYR A 273 -18.91 -9.08 -3.31
C TYR A 273 -17.80 -8.57 -2.38
N ALA A 274 -17.66 -9.20 -1.24
CA ALA A 274 -16.72 -8.85 -0.20
C ALA A 274 -15.91 -10.05 0.29
N MET A 275 -14.76 -9.76 0.88
CA MET A 275 -13.89 -10.70 1.58
C MET A 275 -13.48 -10.05 2.90
N VAL A 276 -13.60 -10.77 3.99
CA VAL A 276 -13.16 -10.32 5.32
C VAL A 276 -11.85 -11.02 5.68
N ASN A 277 -10.87 -10.23 6.07
CA ASN A 277 -9.56 -10.69 6.54
C ASN A 277 -9.46 -10.44 8.05
N PHE A 278 -9.59 -11.47 8.86
CA PHE A 278 -9.25 -11.39 10.27
C PHE A 278 -7.73 -11.45 10.44
N ILE A 279 -7.18 -10.41 11.02
CA ILE A 279 -5.76 -10.25 11.27
C ILE A 279 -5.55 -10.37 12.77
N ALA A 280 -4.84 -11.40 13.21
CA ALA A 280 -4.50 -11.51 14.61
C ALA A 280 -3.44 -10.45 14.97
N VAL A 281 -3.69 -9.67 16.03
CA VAL A 281 -2.71 -8.69 16.49
C VAL A 281 -1.42 -9.39 16.89
N ASN A 282 -0.29 -8.81 16.51
CA ASN A 282 1.00 -9.23 17.04
C ASN A 282 1.29 -8.41 18.29
N PRO A 283 1.34 -9.03 19.46
CA PRO A 283 1.71 -8.35 20.69
C PRO A 283 3.08 -7.68 20.52
N THR A 284 3.14 -6.41 20.86
CA THR A 284 4.39 -5.63 20.84
C THR A 284 4.70 -5.21 22.27
N GLU A 285 5.97 -5.01 22.57
CA GLU A 285 6.41 -4.54 23.89
C GLU A 285 5.69 -3.23 24.24
N GLY A 286 5.08 -3.19 25.44
CA GLY A 286 4.29 -2.06 25.92
C GLY A 286 2.90 -1.92 25.25
N SER A 287 2.37 -2.98 24.64
CA SER A 287 0.98 -3.03 24.15
C SER A 287 0.09 -3.82 25.10
N ASP A 288 -1.05 -3.24 25.49
CA ASP A 288 -2.07 -3.93 26.29
C ASP A 288 -2.97 -4.87 25.46
N PHE A 289 -2.87 -4.80 24.13
CA PHE A 289 -3.67 -5.61 23.22
C PHE A 289 -3.19 -7.05 23.16
N LYS A 290 -4.14 -7.98 23.26
CA LYS A 290 -3.89 -9.42 23.20
C LYS A 290 -4.54 -10.02 21.97
N ARG A 291 -3.92 -11.07 21.47
CA ARG A 291 -4.48 -11.91 20.41
C ARG A 291 -5.56 -12.81 21.02
N PRO A 292 -6.75 -12.94 20.41
CA PRO A 292 -7.70 -13.99 20.77
C PRO A 292 -7.06 -15.39 20.58
N ASP A 293 -7.55 -16.38 21.31
CA ASP A 293 -7.12 -17.76 21.07
C ASP A 293 -7.61 -18.28 19.70
N GLN A 294 -7.00 -19.36 19.24
CA GLN A 294 -7.24 -19.88 17.91
C GLN A 294 -8.65 -20.45 17.76
N GLU A 295 -9.19 -21.09 18.78
CA GLU A 295 -10.52 -21.67 18.78
C GLU A 295 -11.59 -20.58 18.64
N HIS A 296 -11.45 -19.50 19.40
CA HIS A 296 -12.35 -18.34 19.29
C HIS A 296 -12.31 -17.69 17.90
N ILE A 297 -11.10 -17.57 17.30
CA ILE A 297 -10.98 -17.05 15.91
C ILE A 297 -11.73 -17.96 14.92
N GLU A 298 -11.64 -19.28 15.06
CA GLU A 298 -12.32 -20.24 14.21
C GLU A 298 -13.85 -20.17 14.37
N ASP A 299 -14.34 -19.94 15.58
CA ASP A 299 -15.74 -19.70 15.86
C ASP A 299 -16.25 -18.41 15.21
N LEU A 300 -15.50 -17.32 15.31
CA LEU A 300 -15.82 -16.05 14.61
C LEU A 300 -15.87 -16.23 13.08
N ILE A 301 -14.95 -16.99 12.50
CA ILE A 301 -14.97 -17.32 11.07
C ILE A 301 -16.22 -18.14 10.73
N THR A 302 -16.64 -19.04 11.60
CA THR A 302 -17.85 -19.87 11.41
C THR A 302 -19.11 -18.99 11.42
N VAL A 303 -19.20 -18.04 12.34
CA VAL A 303 -20.31 -17.06 12.40
C VAL A 303 -20.33 -16.22 11.12
N LEU A 304 -19.21 -15.69 10.68
CA LEU A 304 -19.13 -14.85 9.47
C LEU A 304 -19.56 -15.58 8.18
N ARG A 305 -19.45 -16.90 8.14
CA ARG A 305 -19.78 -17.74 6.96
C ARG A 305 -21.22 -18.22 6.90
N ARG A 306 -22.03 -17.98 7.93
CA ARG A 306 -23.46 -18.32 7.97
C ARG A 306 -24.29 -17.32 7.16
#